data_ff84e7f940cd807a06edc79644ce0583
#
_entry.id   ff84e7f940cd807a06edc79644ce0583
#
_cell.length_a   1.000
_cell.length_b   1.000
_cell.length_c   1.000
_cell.angle_alpha   90.00
_cell.angle_beta   90.00
_cell.angle_gamma   90.00
#
_symmetry.space_group_name_H-M   'P 1'
#
loop_
_entity.id
_entity.type
_entity.pdbx_description
1 polymer ?
#
loop_
_entity_poly.entity_id
_entity_poly.type
_entity_poly.pdbx_seq_one_letter_code
_entity_poly.pdbx_strand_id
1 'polypeptide(L)'
;DVIVRSPSITTYDCDTVVQATYKTLEQFPDRQLIGEDVISFGSIKSTYLSSHRILSTGTHLGDGFYGEATGKKVIYRVIADCLVVNDKIVEEWIIRDEASILNQLGFKVSDFVEQRISDGTFKKNDLEFTKNSFVKKNIMTECENIYAKTYKDSIINLIEDKFSFEKKVYERSAQLYWFGGELINTVENIYEKWNL
;
A
#
# COMPACT_ATOMS: atom_id res chain seq x y z
N ASP A 1 -16.82 -6.03 14.28
CA ASP A 1 -15.36 -5.80 14.43
C ASP A 1 -14.76 -5.62 13.05
N VAL A 2 -13.79 -4.74 12.95
CA VAL A 2 -13.04 -4.49 11.71
C VAL A 2 -11.66 -5.15 11.79
N ILE A 3 -11.15 -5.59 10.63
CA ILE A 3 -9.78 -6.06 10.48
C ILE A 3 -9.05 -5.11 9.54
N VAL A 4 -7.96 -4.49 9.98
CA VAL A 4 -7.11 -3.65 9.15
C VAL A 4 -5.75 -4.32 8.95
N ARG A 5 -5.40 -4.57 7.69
CA ARG A 5 -4.16 -5.23 7.29
C ARG A 5 -3.22 -4.24 6.63
N SER A 6 -2.04 -4.11 7.18
CA SER A 6 -0.92 -3.42 6.54
C SER A 6 0.24 -4.41 6.34
N PRO A 7 1.26 -4.05 5.57
CA PRO A 7 2.42 -4.95 5.36
C PRO A 7 3.13 -5.36 6.66
N SER A 8 3.13 -4.49 7.66
CA SER A 8 3.86 -4.70 8.92
C SER A 8 2.99 -5.21 10.08
N ILE A 9 1.68 -5.00 10.05
CA ILE A 9 0.79 -5.34 11.16
C ILE A 9 -0.65 -5.57 10.71
N THR A 10 -1.32 -6.51 11.37
CA THR A 10 -2.79 -6.66 11.29
C THR A 10 -3.39 -6.17 12.60
N THR A 11 -4.33 -5.25 12.49
CA THR A 11 -5.05 -4.65 13.61
C THR A 11 -6.48 -5.19 13.64
N TYR A 12 -6.93 -5.58 14.79
CA TYR A 12 -8.28 -6.08 15.03
C TYR A 12 -9.03 -5.09 15.91
N ASP A 13 -10.36 -4.98 15.73
CA ASP A 13 -11.28 -4.09 16.42
C ASP A 13 -11.13 -2.58 16.13
N CYS A 14 -12.22 -1.85 16.33
CA CYS A 14 -12.29 -0.42 16.06
C CYS A 14 -11.41 0.42 16.99
N ASP A 15 -11.34 0.07 18.28
CA ASP A 15 -10.61 0.88 19.26
C ASP A 15 -9.12 0.85 18.98
N THR A 16 -8.58 -0.31 18.62
CA THR A 16 -7.17 -0.45 18.24
C THR A 16 -6.84 0.31 16.95
N VAL A 17 -7.76 0.32 15.96
CA VAL A 17 -7.61 1.12 14.73
C VAL A 17 -7.58 2.62 15.03
N VAL A 18 -8.48 3.07 15.91
CA VAL A 18 -8.54 4.48 16.34
C VAL A 18 -7.24 4.87 17.05
N GLN A 19 -6.74 4.05 17.97
CA GLN A 19 -5.47 4.30 18.67
C GLN A 19 -4.28 4.35 17.70
N ALA A 20 -4.21 3.45 16.71
CA ALA A 20 -3.17 3.48 15.68
C ALA A 20 -3.23 4.76 14.84
N THR A 21 -4.44 5.28 14.59
CA THR A 21 -4.65 6.54 13.88
C THR A 21 -4.14 7.72 14.72
N TYR A 22 -4.46 7.78 16.02
CA TYR A 22 -3.93 8.82 16.91
C TYR A 22 -2.41 8.83 16.97
N LYS A 23 -1.77 7.66 17.08
CA LYS A 23 -0.29 7.56 17.04
C LYS A 23 0.31 8.11 15.74
N THR A 24 -0.41 8.00 14.62
CA THR A 24 0.03 8.62 13.37
C THR A 24 -0.13 10.14 13.41
N LEU A 25 -1.23 10.64 14.02
CA LEU A 25 -1.47 12.09 14.16
C LEU A 25 -0.54 12.74 15.20
N GLU A 26 -0.06 12.01 16.20
CA GLU A 26 0.99 12.49 17.11
C GLU A 26 2.28 12.79 16.36
N GLN A 27 2.64 11.96 15.37
CA GLN A 27 3.83 12.17 14.55
C GLN A 27 3.62 13.23 13.44
N PHE A 28 2.42 13.27 12.86
CA PHE A 28 2.06 14.16 11.77
C PHE A 28 0.76 14.89 12.10
N PRO A 29 0.78 15.89 13.02
CA PRO A 29 -0.45 16.55 13.50
C PRO A 29 -1.19 17.36 12.43
N ASP A 30 -0.49 17.80 11.40
CA ASP A 30 -1.03 18.52 10.25
C ASP A 30 -1.35 17.63 9.05
N ARG A 31 -1.42 16.30 9.28
CA ARG A 31 -1.68 15.33 8.21
C ARG A 31 -2.97 15.63 7.46
N GLN A 32 -2.88 15.63 6.14
CA GLN A 32 -4.02 15.74 5.24
C GLN A 32 -4.11 14.47 4.37
N LEU A 33 -5.34 14.06 4.07
CA LEU A 33 -5.66 12.97 3.16
C LEU A 33 -6.51 13.52 2.03
N ILE A 34 -6.02 13.39 0.81
CA ILE A 34 -6.68 13.87 -0.41
C ILE A 34 -7.00 12.64 -1.27
N GLY A 35 -8.28 12.34 -1.44
CA GLY A 35 -8.71 11.28 -2.36
C GLY A 35 -8.42 11.69 -3.80
N GLU A 36 -7.53 10.96 -4.46
CA GLU A 36 -7.23 11.17 -5.88
C GLU A 36 -8.18 10.38 -6.77
N ASP A 37 -8.57 9.18 -6.34
CA ASP A 37 -9.47 8.30 -7.10
C ASP A 37 -10.15 7.29 -6.18
N VAL A 38 -11.37 6.88 -6.54
CA VAL A 38 -12.13 5.84 -5.85
C VAL A 38 -12.77 4.91 -6.88
N ILE A 39 -12.46 3.64 -6.77
CA ILE A 39 -13.04 2.58 -7.61
C ILE A 39 -13.85 1.65 -6.71
N SER A 40 -15.08 1.34 -7.10
CA SER A 40 -15.92 0.42 -6.34
C SER A 40 -16.47 -0.69 -7.23
N PHE A 41 -16.66 -1.86 -6.62
CA PHE A 41 -17.23 -3.05 -7.26
C PHE A 41 -18.15 -3.78 -6.30
N GLY A 42 -19.30 -4.18 -6.77
CA GLY A 42 -20.32 -4.91 -5.99
C GLY A 42 -21.61 -4.13 -5.85
N SER A 43 -22.42 -4.48 -4.84
CA SER A 43 -23.71 -3.85 -4.59
C SER A 43 -23.71 -3.04 -3.29
N ILE A 44 -23.96 -1.76 -3.41
CA ILE A 44 -24.09 -0.83 -2.27
C ILE A 44 -25.18 -1.29 -1.27
N LYS A 45 -26.17 -2.09 -1.75
CA LYS A 45 -27.24 -2.57 -0.89
C LYS A 45 -26.87 -3.78 -0.02
N SER A 46 -25.70 -4.38 -0.24
CA SER A 46 -25.30 -5.59 0.47
C SER A 46 -23.82 -5.63 0.80
N THR A 47 -23.00 -5.86 -0.21
CA THR A 47 -21.55 -6.01 -0.05
C THR A 47 -20.85 -5.41 -1.26
N TYR A 48 -19.85 -4.59 -1.01
CA TYR A 48 -19.01 -4.04 -2.08
C TYR A 48 -17.57 -3.87 -1.62
N LEU A 49 -16.68 -3.84 -2.60
CA LEU A 49 -15.29 -3.45 -2.44
C LEU A 49 -15.14 -1.98 -2.86
N SER A 50 -14.36 -1.22 -2.12
CA SER A 50 -14.01 0.14 -2.46
C SER A 50 -12.50 0.31 -2.34
N SER A 51 -11.86 0.67 -3.44
CA SER A 51 -10.42 0.92 -3.52
C SER A 51 -10.17 2.41 -3.64
N HIS A 52 -9.33 2.94 -2.78
CA HIS A 52 -9.03 4.37 -2.67
C HIS A 52 -7.56 4.63 -2.98
N ARG A 53 -7.28 5.51 -3.94
CA ARG A 53 -5.96 6.10 -4.10
C ARG A 53 -5.94 7.45 -3.40
N ILE A 54 -5.07 7.58 -2.41
CA ILE A 54 -5.02 8.71 -1.50
C ILE A 54 -3.64 9.35 -1.56
N LEU A 55 -3.60 10.67 -1.77
CA LEU A 55 -2.40 11.47 -1.54
C LEU A 55 -2.41 11.94 -0.08
N SER A 56 -1.35 11.63 0.64
CA SER A 56 -1.17 12.05 2.03
C SER A 56 -0.03 13.05 2.13
N THR A 57 -0.22 14.09 2.94
CA THR A 57 0.81 15.08 3.25
C THR A 57 0.86 15.29 4.75
N GLY A 58 2.02 15.73 5.27
CA GLY A 58 2.17 16.08 6.68
C GLY A 58 3.58 16.55 6.99
N THR A 59 3.76 17.11 8.20
CA THR A 59 5.06 17.49 8.72
C THR A 59 5.40 16.59 9.91
N HIS A 60 6.58 15.98 9.92
CA HIS A 60 7.04 15.10 11.00
C HIS A 60 7.44 15.91 12.22
N LEU A 61 6.46 16.21 13.08
CA LEU A 61 6.59 17.09 14.26
C LEU A 61 6.59 16.33 15.59
N GLY A 62 6.28 15.05 15.60
CA GLY A 62 6.27 14.22 16.81
C GLY A 62 7.14 12.98 16.66
N ASP A 63 7.68 12.52 17.80
CA ASP A 63 8.44 11.29 17.88
C ASP A 63 7.55 10.06 17.67
N GLY A 64 8.09 8.97 17.18
CA GLY A 64 7.34 7.74 17.02
C GLY A 64 7.97 6.69 16.14
N PHE A 65 7.16 6.08 15.26
CA PHE A 65 7.60 4.99 14.40
C PHE A 65 8.82 5.36 13.54
N TYR A 66 8.90 6.60 13.05
CA TYR A 66 10.03 7.05 12.23
C TYR A 66 11.21 7.60 13.05
N GLY A 67 11.14 7.58 14.38
CA GLY A 67 12.17 8.11 15.30
C GLY A 67 11.80 9.50 15.82
N GLU A 68 12.82 10.29 16.13
CA GLU A 68 12.66 11.67 16.62
C GLU A 68 12.13 12.60 15.54
N ALA A 69 11.35 13.60 15.93
CA ALA A 69 10.75 14.58 15.04
C ALA A 69 11.82 15.29 14.18
N THR A 70 11.68 15.22 12.86
CA THR A 70 12.65 15.80 11.92
C THR A 70 12.28 17.22 11.47
N GLY A 71 11.05 17.65 11.69
CA GLY A 71 10.49 18.90 11.16
C GLY A 71 10.30 18.90 9.65
N LYS A 72 10.53 17.79 8.97
CA LYS A 72 10.46 17.70 7.51
C LYS A 72 9.04 17.41 7.04
N LYS A 73 8.68 17.99 5.90
CA LYS A 73 7.42 17.70 5.20
C LYS A 73 7.56 16.43 4.38
N VAL A 74 6.48 15.66 4.32
CA VAL A 74 6.37 14.46 3.50
C VAL A 74 5.11 14.52 2.64
N ILE A 75 5.20 13.93 1.45
CA ILE A 75 4.09 13.69 0.55
C ILE A 75 4.22 12.27 0.00
N TYR A 76 3.19 11.45 0.15
CA TYR A 76 3.23 10.05 -0.22
C TYR A 76 1.84 9.53 -0.60
N ARG A 77 1.80 8.40 -1.30
CA ARG A 77 0.53 7.77 -1.65
C ARG A 77 0.20 6.60 -0.74
N VAL A 78 -1.09 6.41 -0.60
CA VAL A 78 -1.70 5.31 0.14
C VAL A 78 -2.73 4.66 -0.77
N ILE A 79 -2.75 3.35 -0.82
CA ILE A 79 -3.86 2.56 -1.36
C ILE A 79 -4.58 1.91 -0.18
N ALA A 80 -5.88 2.10 -0.13
CA ALA A 80 -6.74 1.49 0.88
C ALA A 80 -7.90 0.77 0.18
N ASP A 81 -7.94 -0.55 0.32
CA ASP A 81 -9.00 -1.41 -0.22
C ASP A 81 -9.92 -1.82 0.94
N CYS A 82 -11.19 -1.48 0.86
CA CYS A 82 -12.16 -1.71 1.91
C CYS A 82 -13.23 -2.71 1.45
N LEU A 83 -13.42 -3.77 2.22
CA LEU A 83 -14.62 -4.62 2.12
C LEU A 83 -15.71 -4.02 3.01
N VAL A 84 -16.81 -3.63 2.38
CA VAL A 84 -17.97 -3.04 3.07
C VAL A 84 -19.13 -4.02 3.05
N VAL A 85 -19.71 -4.29 4.21
CA VAL A 85 -20.87 -5.15 4.40
C VAL A 85 -21.88 -4.41 5.25
N ASN A 86 -23.11 -4.24 4.76
CA ASN A 86 -24.18 -3.51 5.44
C ASN A 86 -23.71 -2.13 5.94
N ASP A 87 -23.13 -1.35 5.05
CA ASP A 87 -22.60 0.02 5.28
C ASP A 87 -21.51 0.12 6.36
N LYS A 88 -20.83 -0.98 6.66
CA LYS A 88 -19.69 -1.01 7.59
C LYS A 88 -18.47 -1.61 6.93
N ILE A 89 -17.32 -0.97 7.10
CA ILE A 89 -16.05 -1.56 6.74
C ILE A 89 -15.78 -2.72 7.70
N VAL A 90 -15.66 -3.93 7.15
CA VAL A 90 -15.39 -5.15 7.92
C VAL A 90 -13.93 -5.61 7.75
N GLU A 91 -13.31 -5.26 6.62
CA GLU A 91 -11.92 -5.53 6.37
C GLU A 91 -11.32 -4.41 5.51
N GLU A 92 -10.09 -4.00 5.83
CA GLU A 92 -9.34 -3.00 5.09
C GLU A 92 -7.91 -3.52 4.84
N TRP A 93 -7.43 -3.35 3.63
CA TRP A 93 -6.01 -3.54 3.27
C TRP A 93 -5.43 -2.18 2.95
N ILE A 94 -4.41 -1.77 3.69
CA ILE A 94 -3.79 -0.45 3.54
C ILE A 94 -2.30 -0.58 3.26
N ILE A 95 -1.85 0.06 2.19
CA ILE A 95 -0.45 0.11 1.81
C ILE A 95 -0.05 1.57 1.67
N ARG A 96 1.03 1.96 2.37
CA ARG A 96 1.66 3.28 2.27
C ARG A 96 3.01 3.15 1.60
N ASP A 97 3.43 4.16 0.86
CA ASP A 97 4.80 4.26 0.37
C ASP A 97 5.75 4.67 1.51
N GLU A 98 6.02 3.70 2.40
CA GLU A 98 6.90 3.90 3.56
C GLU A 98 8.33 4.27 3.12
N ALA A 99 8.80 3.74 1.99
CA ALA A 99 10.11 4.08 1.45
C ALA A 99 10.19 5.55 1.03
N SER A 100 9.12 6.10 0.43
CA SER A 100 9.02 7.52 0.11
C SER A 100 9.06 8.39 1.36
N ILE A 101 8.33 8.01 2.42
CA ILE A 101 8.35 8.73 3.70
C ILE A 101 9.76 8.76 4.26
N LEU A 102 10.42 7.60 4.39
CA LEU A 102 11.77 7.48 4.93
C LEU A 102 12.78 8.32 4.15
N ASN A 103 12.77 8.25 2.83
CA ASN A 103 13.65 9.04 1.98
C ASN A 103 13.46 10.55 2.19
N GLN A 104 12.22 11.03 2.26
CA GLN A 104 11.90 12.44 2.50
C GLN A 104 12.31 12.90 3.91
N LEU A 105 12.21 12.03 4.90
CA LEU A 105 12.70 12.28 6.25
C LEU A 105 14.24 12.24 6.33
N GLY A 106 14.92 11.70 5.30
CA GLY A 106 16.37 11.65 5.20
C GLY A 106 16.97 10.37 5.77
N PHE A 107 16.18 9.32 5.91
CA PHE A 107 16.65 8.01 6.33
C PHE A 107 16.96 7.15 5.10
N LYS A 108 17.97 6.30 5.21
CA LYS A 108 18.15 5.16 4.32
C LYS A 108 17.20 4.04 4.72
N VAL A 109 16.47 3.50 3.76
CA VAL A 109 15.50 2.42 4.02
C VAL A 109 16.17 1.19 4.63
N SER A 110 17.36 0.78 4.11
CA SER A 110 18.14 -0.33 4.66
C SER A 110 18.47 -0.15 6.13
N ASP A 111 19.02 0.99 6.47
CA ASP A 111 19.50 1.29 7.83
C ASP A 111 18.32 1.34 8.81
N PHE A 112 17.20 1.90 8.38
CA PHE A 112 15.96 1.93 9.16
C PHE A 112 15.44 0.51 9.43
N VAL A 113 15.39 -0.34 8.41
CA VAL A 113 14.91 -1.73 8.55
C VAL A 113 15.83 -2.53 9.46
N GLU A 114 17.15 -2.41 9.30
CA GLU A 114 18.14 -3.07 10.17
C GLU A 114 17.98 -2.64 11.62
N GLN A 115 17.78 -1.35 11.88
CA GLN A 115 17.52 -0.83 13.22
C GLN A 115 16.24 -1.43 13.82
N ARG A 116 15.12 -1.48 13.05
CA ARG A 116 13.85 -2.03 13.51
C ARG A 116 13.89 -3.54 13.75
N ILE A 117 14.76 -4.26 13.04
CA ILE A 117 15.04 -5.67 13.33
C ILE A 117 15.86 -5.79 14.62
N SER A 118 16.88 -4.95 14.80
CA SER A 118 17.77 -5.02 15.96
C SER A 118 17.09 -4.65 17.27
N ASP A 119 16.15 -3.69 17.25
CA ASP A 119 15.37 -3.28 18.42
C ASP A 119 14.14 -4.17 18.70
N GLY A 120 13.91 -5.17 17.83
CA GLY A 120 12.80 -6.12 17.94
C GLY A 120 11.44 -5.60 17.48
N THR A 121 11.37 -4.40 16.91
CA THR A 121 10.14 -3.83 16.35
C THR A 121 9.65 -4.67 15.17
N PHE A 122 10.57 -5.12 14.31
CA PHE A 122 10.29 -6.08 13.24
C PHE A 122 10.88 -7.44 13.59
N LYS A 123 10.06 -8.47 13.51
CA LYS A 123 10.56 -9.85 13.59
C LYS A 123 10.91 -10.31 12.18
N LYS A 124 12.09 -10.91 12.03
CA LYS A 124 12.55 -11.40 10.71
C LYS A 124 11.55 -12.36 10.05
N ASN A 125 10.85 -13.16 10.85
CA ASN A 125 9.83 -14.10 10.36
C ASN A 125 8.52 -13.41 9.93
N ASP A 126 8.21 -12.23 10.46
CA ASP A 126 7.02 -11.47 10.07
C ASP A 126 7.20 -10.84 8.68
N LEU A 127 8.46 -10.71 8.22
CA LEU A 127 8.84 -10.23 6.89
C LEU A 127 8.88 -11.36 5.84
N GLU A 128 8.80 -12.63 6.26
CA GLU A 128 8.61 -13.75 5.34
C GLU A 128 7.17 -13.75 4.83
N PHE A 129 6.95 -12.94 3.80
CA PHE A 129 5.79 -13.05 2.94
C PHE A 129 5.79 -14.47 2.35
N THR A 130 5.05 -15.38 2.97
CA THR A 130 4.94 -16.71 2.40
C THR A 130 4.17 -16.60 1.09
N LYS A 131 4.87 -16.81 -0.04
CA LYS A 131 4.30 -16.92 -1.40
C LYS A 131 2.98 -17.72 -1.42
N ASN A 132 2.82 -18.64 -0.50
CA ASN A 132 1.65 -19.50 -0.37
C ASN A 132 0.40 -18.84 0.26
N SER A 133 0.54 -17.78 1.03
CA SER A 133 -0.61 -17.12 1.69
C SER A 133 -1.39 -16.23 0.73
N PHE A 134 -0.72 -15.65 -0.28
CA PHE A 134 -1.33 -14.73 -1.22
C PHE A 134 -2.07 -15.44 -2.36
N VAL A 135 -1.55 -16.58 -2.80
CA VAL A 135 -2.06 -17.26 -4.01
C VAL A 135 -3.24 -18.19 -3.73
N LYS A 136 -3.42 -18.66 -2.50
CA LYS A 136 -4.40 -19.73 -2.19
C LYS A 136 -5.74 -19.29 -1.64
N LYS A 137 -5.95 -18.04 -1.26
CA LYS A 137 -7.26 -17.58 -0.78
C LYS A 137 -7.93 -16.66 -1.79
N ASN A 138 -8.74 -17.29 -2.66
CA ASN A 138 -9.87 -16.66 -3.35
C ASN A 138 -9.63 -15.25 -3.92
N ILE A 139 -8.60 -15.11 -4.71
CA ILE A 139 -8.61 -14.06 -5.72
C ILE A 139 -9.81 -14.39 -6.61
N MET A 140 -10.75 -13.47 -6.69
CA MET A 140 -12.02 -13.56 -7.38
C MET A 140 -11.98 -14.48 -8.60
N THR A 141 -12.80 -15.49 -8.57
CA THR A 141 -12.76 -16.61 -9.51
C THR A 141 -13.15 -16.22 -10.93
N GLU A 142 -13.81 -15.08 -11.13
CA GLU A 142 -14.27 -14.66 -12.46
C GLU A 142 -14.07 -13.16 -12.67
N CYS A 143 -13.15 -12.81 -13.54
CA CYS A 143 -13.09 -11.49 -14.14
C CYS A 143 -13.87 -11.53 -15.45
N GLU A 144 -15.07 -10.96 -15.48
CA GLU A 144 -15.89 -10.83 -16.70
C GLU A 144 -15.25 -9.90 -17.74
N ASN A 145 -14.34 -9.03 -17.30
CA ASN A 145 -13.66 -8.04 -18.13
C ASN A 145 -12.28 -8.56 -18.59
N ILE A 146 -12.07 -8.60 -19.90
CA ILE A 146 -10.81 -9.08 -20.49
C ILE A 146 -9.58 -8.27 -20.02
N TYR A 147 -9.72 -6.96 -19.78
CA TYR A 147 -8.63 -6.12 -19.30
C TYR A 147 -8.27 -6.45 -17.85
N ALA A 148 -9.27 -6.65 -17.02
CA ALA A 148 -9.06 -7.07 -15.62
C ALA A 148 -8.42 -8.46 -15.55
N LYS A 149 -8.79 -9.39 -16.44
CA LYS A 149 -8.15 -10.71 -16.56
C LYS A 149 -6.70 -10.59 -16.97
N THR A 150 -6.40 -9.82 -18.01
CA THR A 150 -5.04 -9.60 -18.50
C THR A 150 -4.15 -8.99 -17.41
N TYR A 151 -4.67 -8.00 -16.68
CA TYR A 151 -3.95 -7.37 -15.59
C TYR A 151 -3.70 -8.35 -14.43
N LYS A 152 -4.72 -9.12 -14.04
CA LYS A 152 -4.60 -10.18 -13.02
C LYS A 152 -3.53 -11.20 -13.40
N ASP A 153 -3.55 -11.70 -14.63
CA ASP A 153 -2.58 -12.70 -15.11
C ASP A 153 -1.16 -12.11 -15.10
N SER A 154 -1.00 -10.83 -15.43
CA SER A 154 0.28 -10.12 -15.36
C SER A 154 0.80 -10.01 -13.92
N ILE A 155 -0.06 -9.68 -12.95
CA ILE A 155 0.32 -9.61 -11.53
C ILE A 155 0.67 -11.00 -10.99
N ILE A 156 -0.09 -12.04 -11.36
CA ILE A 156 0.22 -13.42 -10.95
C ILE A 156 1.58 -13.85 -11.50
N ASN A 157 1.86 -13.57 -12.77
CA ASN A 157 3.15 -13.86 -13.38
C ASN A 157 4.29 -13.14 -12.68
N LEU A 158 4.10 -11.89 -12.27
CA LEU A 158 5.07 -11.13 -11.49
C LEU A 158 5.36 -11.79 -10.14
N ILE A 159 4.30 -12.21 -9.40
CA ILE A 159 4.43 -12.86 -8.09
C ILE A 159 5.14 -14.24 -8.21
N GLU A 160 4.95 -14.94 -9.33
CA GLU A 160 5.56 -16.24 -9.58
C GLU A 160 6.99 -16.18 -10.13
N ASP A 161 7.65 -15.01 -10.07
CA ASP A 161 9.00 -14.74 -10.62
C ASP A 161 9.11 -14.93 -12.14
N LYS A 162 8.00 -14.90 -12.85
CA LYS A 162 7.97 -15.02 -14.30
C LYS A 162 8.10 -13.68 -15.03
N PHE A 163 8.63 -12.67 -14.39
CA PHE A 163 8.86 -11.28 -14.83
C PHE A 163 8.65 -11.00 -16.34
N SER A 164 7.48 -11.27 -16.87
CA SER A 164 7.12 -10.90 -18.21
C SER A 164 5.84 -10.09 -18.22
N PHE A 165 5.98 -8.79 -18.00
CA PHE A 165 4.89 -7.88 -18.34
C PHE A 165 4.77 -7.82 -19.86
N GLU A 166 3.66 -8.26 -20.39
CA GLU A 166 3.39 -8.06 -21.81
C GLU A 166 3.30 -6.57 -22.12
N LYS A 167 4.06 -6.12 -23.13
CA LYS A 167 4.13 -4.72 -23.58
C LYS A 167 2.79 -4.08 -23.93
N LYS A 168 1.71 -4.86 -23.93
CA LYS A 168 0.36 -4.42 -24.30
C LYS A 168 -0.48 -3.94 -23.11
N VAL A 169 0.02 -4.07 -21.87
CA VAL A 169 -0.74 -3.72 -20.66
C VAL A 169 -0.81 -2.23 -20.44
N TYR A 170 0.22 -1.49 -20.84
CA TYR A 170 0.31 -0.06 -20.61
C TYR A 170 0.14 0.75 -21.91
N GLU A 171 -0.65 1.81 -21.82
CA GLU A 171 -0.70 2.85 -22.85
C GLU A 171 0.62 3.62 -22.90
N ARG A 172 0.95 4.20 -24.10
CA ARG A 172 2.20 4.96 -24.29
C ARG A 172 2.38 6.13 -23.33
N SER A 173 1.27 6.73 -22.88
CA SER A 173 1.23 7.84 -21.94
C SER A 173 1.13 7.39 -20.48
N ALA A 174 1.22 6.08 -20.22
CA ALA A 174 1.11 5.57 -18.86
C ALA A 174 2.17 6.15 -17.95
N GLN A 175 1.79 6.40 -16.71
CA GLN A 175 2.65 6.84 -15.62
C GLN A 175 2.63 5.78 -14.53
N LEU A 176 3.80 5.40 -14.03
CA LEU A 176 3.95 4.48 -12.92
C LEU A 176 4.54 5.23 -11.71
N TYR A 177 3.79 5.22 -10.62
CA TYR A 177 4.29 5.67 -9.33
C TYR A 177 4.98 4.49 -8.65
N TRP A 178 6.31 4.53 -8.70
CA TRP A 178 7.17 3.47 -8.16
C TRP A 178 7.50 3.71 -6.69
N PHE A 179 8.00 2.68 -6.03
CA PHE A 179 8.40 2.74 -4.63
C PHE A 179 9.43 3.85 -4.38
N GLY A 180 9.33 4.50 -3.21
CA GLY A 180 10.20 5.59 -2.83
C GLY A 180 9.83 6.94 -3.45
N GLY A 181 8.63 7.06 -4.03
CA GLY A 181 8.11 8.31 -4.59
C GLY A 181 8.60 8.60 -6.01
N GLU A 182 9.24 7.65 -6.67
CA GLU A 182 9.70 7.80 -8.06
C GLU A 182 8.52 7.81 -9.04
N LEU A 183 8.47 8.79 -9.93
CA LEU A 183 7.52 8.84 -11.04
C LEU A 183 8.22 8.42 -12.33
N ILE A 184 7.78 7.31 -12.91
CA ILE A 184 8.28 6.78 -14.17
C ILE A 184 7.28 7.15 -15.27
N ASN A 185 7.75 7.96 -16.20
CA ASN A 185 6.99 8.36 -17.38
C ASN A 185 7.48 7.54 -18.56
N THR A 186 6.61 7.22 -19.44
CA THR A 186 6.79 6.40 -20.65
C THR A 186 6.74 4.89 -20.39
N VAL A 187 6.12 4.22 -21.32
CA VAL A 187 5.93 2.77 -21.26
C VAL A 187 7.27 2.02 -21.34
N GLU A 188 8.25 2.55 -22.05
CA GLU A 188 9.57 1.95 -22.20
C GLU A 188 10.29 1.91 -20.84
N ASN A 189 10.32 3.03 -20.12
CA ASN A 189 10.94 3.12 -18.79
C ASN A 189 10.19 2.27 -17.75
N ILE A 190 8.86 2.13 -17.87
CA ILE A 190 8.07 1.24 -17.03
C ILE A 190 8.52 -0.21 -17.23
N TYR A 191 8.71 -0.65 -18.48
CA TYR A 191 9.18 -2.00 -18.76
C TYR A 191 10.61 -2.24 -18.29
N GLU A 192 11.50 -1.27 -18.46
CA GLU A 192 12.86 -1.36 -17.92
C GLU A 192 12.83 -1.55 -16.40
N LYS A 193 11.96 -0.83 -15.71
CA LYS A 193 11.84 -0.91 -14.25
C LYS A 193 11.29 -2.27 -13.77
N TRP A 194 10.41 -2.90 -14.53
CA TRP A 194 9.89 -4.23 -14.22
C TRP A 194 10.87 -5.36 -14.55
N ASN A 195 11.87 -5.13 -15.40
CA ASN A 195 12.86 -6.12 -15.81
C ASN A 195 14.15 -6.08 -14.96
N LEU A 196 14.14 -5.37 -13.85
CA LEU A 196 15.20 -5.37 -12.85
C LEU A 196 15.02 -6.52 -11.87
#